data_aff0b6cca9a0be44d1975bac398489b8
#
_entry.id   aff0b6cca9a0be44d1975bac398489b8
#
_cell.length_a   1.000
_cell.length_b   1.000
_cell.length_c   1.000
_cell.angle_alpha   90.00
_cell.angle_beta   90.00
_cell.angle_gamma   90.00
#
_symmetry.space_group_name_H-M   'P 1'
#
loop_
_entity.id
_entity.type
_entity.pdbx_description
1 polymer ?
#
loop_
_entity_poly.entity_id
_entity_poly.type
_entity_poly.pdbx_seq_one_letter_code
_entity_poly.pdbx_strand_id
1 'polypeptide(L)'
;DSDKPLAYSISAAQYISNFLKRNPGVKVEVKGFADELGPEDYNIKLSENRAKAVYDLLVASGVDASRITYKGYGEDTSVDKSSADARQLSRRASFEVK
;
A
#
# COMPACT_ATOMS: atom_id res chain seq x y z
N ASP A 1 -9.72 10.44 0.09
CA ASP A 1 -9.10 11.34 -0.86
C ASP A 1 -7.69 11.79 -0.45
N SER A 2 -7.23 11.32 0.67
CA SER A 2 -5.89 11.66 1.15
C SER A 2 -4.92 10.56 0.74
N ASP A 3 -3.70 10.96 0.37
CA ASP A 3 -2.63 10.02 0.11
C ASP A 3 -1.85 9.68 1.37
N LYS A 4 -2.27 10.19 2.52
CA LYS A 4 -1.63 9.86 3.79
C LYS A 4 -2.04 8.46 4.22
N PRO A 5 -1.11 7.67 4.81
CA PRO A 5 -1.45 6.33 5.26
C PRO A 5 -2.48 6.36 6.38
N LEU A 6 -3.38 5.39 6.36
CA LEU A 6 -4.30 5.17 7.46
C LEU A 6 -3.53 4.53 8.62
N ALA A 7 -4.11 4.62 9.83
CA ALA A 7 -3.44 4.10 11.03
C ALA A 7 -3.03 2.63 10.87
N TYR A 8 -3.92 1.80 10.30
CA TYR A 8 -3.58 0.39 10.13
C TYR A 8 -2.46 0.19 9.12
N SER A 9 -2.31 1.09 8.13
CA SER A 9 -1.21 1.02 7.17
C SER A 9 0.11 1.34 7.83
N ILE A 10 0.10 2.25 8.81
CA ILE A 10 1.30 2.57 9.58
C ILE A 10 1.72 1.35 10.39
N SER A 11 0.77 0.69 11.06
CA SER A 11 1.06 -0.52 11.83
C SER A 11 1.56 -1.64 10.93
N ALA A 12 0.96 -1.82 9.76
CA ALA A 12 1.39 -2.83 8.80
C ALA A 12 2.79 -2.52 8.28
N ALA A 13 3.10 -1.25 8.04
CA ALA A 13 4.43 -0.85 7.59
C ALA A 13 5.47 -1.17 8.66
N GLN A 14 5.16 -0.95 9.94
CA GLN A 14 6.06 -1.28 11.02
C GLN A 14 6.30 -2.79 11.09
N TYR A 15 5.25 -3.58 10.94
CA TYR A 15 5.37 -5.03 10.93
C TYR A 15 6.26 -5.50 9.78
N ILE A 16 6.03 -4.98 8.59
CA ILE A 16 6.83 -5.36 7.40
C ILE A 16 8.27 -4.91 7.56
N SER A 17 8.49 -3.71 8.11
CA SER A 17 9.84 -3.22 8.36
C SER A 17 10.61 -4.17 9.27
N ASN A 18 9.97 -4.61 10.37
CA ASN A 18 10.60 -5.55 11.30
C ASN A 18 10.87 -6.89 10.62
N PHE A 19 9.93 -7.37 9.80
CA PHE A 19 10.10 -8.61 9.06
C PHE A 19 11.30 -8.52 8.11
N LEU A 20 11.42 -7.43 7.37
CA LEU A 20 12.51 -7.24 6.42
C LEU A 20 13.85 -7.13 7.11
N LYS A 21 13.89 -6.51 8.29
CA LYS A 21 15.12 -6.39 9.06
C LYS A 21 15.59 -7.74 9.58
N ARG A 22 14.66 -8.64 9.91
CA ARG A 22 15.00 -9.97 10.39
C ARG A 22 15.29 -10.95 9.25
N ASN A 23 14.95 -10.60 8.03
CA ASN A 23 15.09 -11.49 6.87
C ASN A 23 15.83 -10.76 5.75
N PRO A 24 17.14 -10.53 5.92
CA PRO A 24 17.91 -9.84 4.88
C PRO A 24 17.87 -10.64 3.58
N GLY A 25 17.82 -9.96 2.47
CA GLY A 25 17.71 -10.60 1.18
C GLY A 25 16.30 -10.71 0.65
N VAL A 26 15.30 -10.54 1.51
CA VAL A 26 13.89 -10.52 1.08
C VAL A 26 13.56 -9.13 0.53
N LYS A 27 12.80 -9.10 -0.55
CA LYS A 27 12.30 -7.86 -1.14
C LYS A 27 10.78 -7.84 -1.06
N VAL A 28 10.19 -6.64 -1.13
CA VAL A 28 8.75 -6.48 -1.02
C VAL A 28 8.26 -5.47 -2.04
N GLU A 29 7.07 -5.72 -2.56
CA GLU A 29 6.35 -4.73 -3.36
C GLU A 29 5.19 -4.19 -2.53
N VAL A 30 5.10 -2.86 -2.43
CA VAL A 30 3.95 -2.20 -1.80
C VAL A 30 2.92 -1.96 -2.89
N LYS A 31 1.72 -2.49 -2.71
CA LYS A 31 0.62 -2.35 -3.65
C LYS A 31 -0.41 -1.40 -3.08
N GLY A 32 -0.70 -0.32 -3.81
CA GLY A 32 -1.71 0.63 -3.39
C GLY A 32 -3.00 0.40 -4.13
N PHE A 33 -4.12 0.58 -3.45
CA PHE A 33 -5.45 0.44 -4.03
C PHE A 33 -6.29 1.66 -3.67
N ALA A 34 -7.22 1.99 -4.54
CA ALA A 34 -8.14 3.09 -4.35
C ALA A 34 -9.49 2.71 -4.95
N ASP A 35 -10.57 3.13 -4.29
CA ASP A 35 -11.92 2.84 -4.75
C ASP A 35 -12.78 4.08 -4.52
N GLU A 36 -12.27 5.20 -4.98
CA GLU A 36 -12.99 6.47 -4.91
C GLU A 36 -13.89 6.62 -6.13
N LEU A 37 -14.94 7.40 -6.01
CA LEU A 37 -15.76 7.75 -7.17
C LEU A 37 -14.92 8.63 -8.08
N GLY A 38 -14.94 8.31 -9.38
CA GLY A 38 -14.21 9.10 -10.35
C GLY A 38 -13.62 8.24 -11.44
N PRO A 39 -12.86 8.85 -12.36
CA PRO A 39 -12.24 8.12 -13.46
C PRO A 39 -11.20 7.12 -12.98
N GLU A 40 -10.94 6.12 -13.82
CA GLU A 40 -9.96 5.09 -13.49
C GLU A 40 -8.56 5.67 -13.30
N ASP A 41 -8.16 6.63 -14.14
CA ASP A 41 -6.84 7.23 -14.03
C ASP A 41 -6.67 8.00 -12.72
N TYR A 42 -7.75 8.59 -12.20
CA TYR A 42 -7.74 9.23 -10.89
C TYR A 42 -7.45 8.19 -9.80
N ASN A 43 -8.12 7.04 -9.86
CA ASN A 43 -7.92 5.98 -8.88
C ASN A 43 -6.52 5.37 -8.98
N ILE A 44 -5.99 5.24 -10.18
CA ILE A 44 -4.62 4.74 -10.35
C ILE A 44 -3.64 5.72 -9.70
N LYS A 45 -3.80 7.01 -9.95
CA LYS A 45 -2.91 8.02 -9.36
C LYS A 45 -3.01 8.04 -7.84
N LEU A 46 -4.23 7.97 -7.30
CA LEU A 46 -4.45 7.96 -5.87
C LEU A 46 -3.84 6.71 -5.23
N SER A 47 -4.00 5.56 -5.89
CA SER A 47 -3.43 4.31 -5.38
C SER A 47 -1.90 4.33 -5.40
N GLU A 48 -1.31 4.95 -6.41
CA GLU A 48 0.13 5.12 -6.48
C GLU A 48 0.62 5.99 -5.33
N ASN A 49 -0.08 7.08 -5.04
CA ASN A 49 0.28 7.96 -3.93
C ASN A 49 0.19 7.23 -2.59
N ARG A 50 -0.81 6.36 -2.42
CA ARG A 50 -0.92 5.56 -1.21
C ARG A 50 0.24 4.58 -1.06
N ALA A 51 0.59 3.91 -2.15
CA ALA A 51 1.72 2.98 -2.14
C ALA A 51 3.03 3.72 -1.83
N LYS A 52 3.21 4.89 -2.42
CA LYS A 52 4.41 5.69 -2.19
C LYS A 52 4.51 6.14 -0.74
N ALA A 53 3.38 6.53 -0.14
CA ALA A 53 3.39 6.96 1.26
C ALA A 53 3.86 5.82 2.18
N VAL A 54 3.43 4.59 1.92
CA VAL A 54 3.87 3.43 2.70
C VAL A 54 5.33 3.10 2.40
N TYR A 55 5.73 3.18 1.14
CA TYR A 55 7.14 3.03 0.76
C TYR A 55 8.01 4.01 1.55
N ASP A 56 7.60 5.28 1.63
CA ASP A 56 8.35 6.27 2.37
C ASP A 56 8.44 5.93 3.86
N LEU A 57 7.38 5.37 4.44
CA LEU A 57 7.40 4.92 5.83
C LEU A 57 8.43 3.80 6.04
N LEU A 58 8.50 2.86 5.11
CA LEU A 58 9.46 1.76 5.21
C LEU A 58 10.90 2.28 5.13
N VAL A 59 11.16 3.20 4.21
CA VAL A 59 12.49 3.80 4.09
C VAL A 59 12.83 4.58 5.36
N ALA A 60 11.88 5.35 5.88
CA ALA A 60 12.09 6.09 7.12
C ALA A 60 12.34 5.18 8.32
N SER A 61 11.84 3.95 8.28
CA SER A 61 12.07 2.96 9.33
C SER A 61 13.46 2.31 9.24
N GLY A 62 14.22 2.61 8.20
CA GLY A 62 15.57 2.08 8.05
C GLY A 62 15.69 0.92 7.08
N VAL A 63 14.65 0.61 6.31
CA VAL A 63 14.74 -0.43 5.27
C VAL A 63 15.40 0.18 4.04
N ASP A 64 16.35 -0.54 3.46
CA ASP A 64 17.04 -0.10 2.25
C ASP A 64 16.04 0.03 1.10
N ALA A 65 16.03 1.17 0.44
CA ALA A 65 15.09 1.44 -0.65
C ALA A 65 15.24 0.42 -1.80
N SER A 66 16.40 -0.15 -1.99
CA SER A 66 16.62 -1.14 -3.05
C SER A 66 15.86 -2.45 -2.82
N ARG A 67 15.33 -2.64 -1.62
CA ARG A 67 14.55 -3.84 -1.27
C ARG A 67 13.05 -3.64 -1.41
N ILE A 68 12.64 -2.44 -1.79
CA ILE A 68 11.22 -2.06 -1.80
C ILE A 68 10.88 -1.49 -3.15
N THR A 69 9.75 -1.93 -3.72
CA THR A 69 9.15 -1.27 -4.86
C THR A 69 7.72 -0.91 -4.49
N TYR A 70 7.09 -0.02 -5.24
CA TYR A 70 5.69 0.31 -5.00
C TYR A 70 4.99 0.53 -6.33
N LYS A 71 3.69 0.26 -6.33
CA LYS A 71 2.89 0.43 -7.53
C LYS A 71 1.43 0.67 -7.15
N GLY A 72 0.76 1.54 -7.89
CA GLY A 72 -0.66 1.76 -7.78
C GLY A 72 -1.41 0.88 -8.76
N TYR A 73 -2.40 0.16 -8.27
CA TYR A 73 -3.20 -0.76 -9.08
C TYR A 73 -4.62 -0.24 -9.32
N GLY A 74 -4.96 0.92 -8.73
CA GLY A 74 -6.30 1.46 -8.86
C GLY A 74 -7.28 0.66 -8.04
N GLU A 75 -8.42 0.32 -8.63
CA GLU A 75 -9.47 -0.40 -7.93
C GLU A 75 -9.08 -1.85 -7.70
N ASP A 76 -9.33 -2.32 -6.49
CA ASP A 76 -9.10 -3.72 -6.15
C ASP A 76 -10.33 -4.52 -6.56
N THR A 77 -10.22 -5.24 -7.67
CA THR A 77 -11.33 -6.01 -8.22
C THR A 77 -11.52 -7.37 -7.53
N SER A 78 -10.64 -7.72 -6.60
CA SER A 78 -10.74 -8.97 -5.86
C SER A 78 -11.69 -8.86 -4.66
N VAL A 79 -12.15 -7.65 -4.33
CA VAL A 79 -13.00 -7.38 -3.17
C VAL A 79 -14.42 -7.08 -3.63
N ASP A 80 -15.40 -7.71 -2.96
CA ASP A 80 -16.81 -7.41 -3.19
C ASP A 80 -17.09 -5.99 -2.65
N LYS A 81 -17.59 -5.11 -3.50
CA LYS A 81 -17.82 -3.72 -3.16
C LYS A 81 -19.28 -3.39 -2.93
N SER A 82 -20.08 -4.41 -2.63
CA SER A 82 -21.49 -4.21 -2.37
C SER A 82 -21.77 -3.54 -1.02
N SER A 83 -20.80 -3.51 -0.12
CA SER A 83 -20.95 -2.91 1.20
C SER A 83 -19.91 -1.81 1.42
N ALA A 84 -20.21 -0.92 2.38
CA ALA A 84 -19.27 0.12 2.76
C ALA A 84 -18.00 -0.46 3.36
N ASP A 85 -18.11 -1.56 4.11
CA ASP A 85 -16.96 -2.20 4.72
C ASP A 85 -16.03 -2.76 3.66
N ALA A 86 -16.58 -3.39 2.62
CA ALA A 86 -15.76 -3.92 1.52
C ALA A 86 -15.04 -2.80 0.79
N ARG A 87 -15.71 -1.67 0.58
CA ARG A 87 -15.08 -0.51 -0.04
C ARG A 87 -13.94 0.03 0.80
N GLN A 88 -14.15 0.08 2.11
CA GLN A 88 -13.11 0.57 3.02
C GLN A 88 -11.88 -0.32 2.92
N LEU A 89 -12.06 -1.63 2.85
CA LEU A 89 -10.95 -2.57 2.72
C LEU A 89 -10.22 -2.40 1.39
N SER A 90 -10.92 -2.00 0.31
CA SER A 90 -10.29 -1.83 -0.99
C SER A 90 -9.49 -0.53 -1.11
N ARG A 91 -9.58 0.37 -0.13
CA ARG A 91 -8.82 1.62 -0.10
C ARG A 91 -7.60 1.47 0.78
N ARG A 92 -6.68 0.63 0.36
CA ARG A 92 -5.58 0.25 1.24
C ARG A 92 -4.29 0.06 0.47
N ALA A 93 -3.23 -0.15 1.23
CA ALA A 93 -1.99 -0.68 0.70
C ALA A 93 -1.83 -2.11 1.20
N SER A 94 -1.24 -2.96 0.39
CA SER A 94 -0.90 -4.30 0.80
C SER A 94 0.53 -4.60 0.37
N PHE A 95 1.05 -5.74 0.81
CA PHE A 95 2.45 -6.08 0.61
C PHE A 95 2.57 -7.45 -0.03
N GLU A 96 3.47 -7.55 -0.99
CA GLU A 96 3.78 -8.84 -1.60
C GLU A 96 5.27 -9.09 -1.45
N VAL A 97 5.62 -10.19 -0.81
CA VAL A 97 7.01 -10.59 -0.64
C VAL A 97 7.51 -11.20 -1.95
N LYS A 98 8.66 -10.76 -2.39
CA LYS A 98 9.26 -11.22 -3.64
C LYS A 98 10.38 -12.22 -3.40
#